data_05c4a91a339c076e2cfb9362e124df7a
#
_entry.id   05c4a91a339c076e2cfb9362e124df7a
#
_cell.length_a   1.000
_cell.length_b   1.000
_cell.length_c   1.000
_cell.angle_alpha   90.00
_cell.angle_beta   90.00
_cell.angle_gamma   90.00
#
_symmetry.space_group_name_H-M   'P 1'
#
loop_
_entity.id
_entity.type
_entity.pdbx_description
1 polymer ?
#
loop_
_entity_poly.entity_id
_entity_poly.type
_entity_poly.pdbx_seq_one_letter_code
_entity_poly.pdbx_strand_id
1 'polypeptide(L)'
;MWIEVNHQVLKNVADAASTYCSTQKREMSSADQEIKSMLGSGWTGSDAQAFGGKWEGVDASDSTTTQFYNAMKSYGEALQACAELYRDAQAKAYNRAQLLRSEAYGP
;
A
#
# COMPACT_ATOMS: atom_id res chain seq x y z
N MET A 1 -17.34 -24.81 -4.79
CA MET A 1 -16.30 -24.06 -5.48
C MET A 1 -15.06 -23.97 -4.61
N TRP A 2 -13.94 -24.37 -5.14
CA TRP A 2 -12.67 -24.21 -4.42
C TRP A 2 -12.12 -22.81 -4.67
N ILE A 3 -11.91 -22.06 -3.60
CA ILE A 3 -11.17 -20.82 -3.66
C ILE A 3 -9.81 -21.10 -3.07
N GLU A 4 -8.82 -21.16 -3.92
CA GLU A 4 -7.45 -21.35 -3.47
C GLU A 4 -6.81 -19.98 -3.26
N VAL A 5 -6.49 -19.67 -2.01
CA VAL A 5 -5.81 -18.43 -1.66
C VAL A 5 -4.43 -18.79 -1.16
N ASN A 6 -3.43 -18.26 -1.84
CA ASN A 6 -2.03 -18.46 -1.49
C ASN A 6 -1.53 -17.23 -0.74
N HIS A 7 -1.00 -17.42 0.47
CA HIS A 7 -0.50 -16.30 1.28
C HIS A 7 0.63 -15.54 0.58
N GLN A 8 1.40 -16.20 -0.29
CA GLN A 8 2.47 -15.54 -1.04
C GLN A 8 1.91 -14.57 -2.06
N VAL A 9 0.81 -14.92 -2.72
CA VAL A 9 0.13 -14.02 -3.66
C VAL A 9 -0.42 -12.79 -2.93
N LEU A 10 -1.06 -13.00 -1.77
CA LEU A 10 -1.55 -11.88 -0.95
C LEU A 10 -0.42 -10.97 -0.52
N LYS A 11 0.70 -11.54 -0.09
CA LYS A 11 1.87 -10.77 0.30
C LYS A 11 2.45 -9.99 -0.87
N ASN A 12 2.52 -10.59 -2.06
CA ASN A 12 3.04 -9.92 -3.25
C ASN A 12 2.17 -8.73 -3.63
N VAL A 13 0.85 -8.85 -3.54
CA VAL A 13 -0.07 -7.74 -3.79
C VAL A 13 0.09 -6.65 -2.74
N ALA A 14 0.24 -7.02 -1.46
CA ALA A 14 0.49 -6.07 -0.38
C ALA A 14 1.80 -5.32 -0.58
N ASP A 15 2.86 -6.01 -0.98
CA ASP A 15 4.16 -5.40 -1.26
C ASP A 15 4.07 -4.44 -2.45
N ALA A 16 3.33 -4.81 -3.49
CA ALA A 16 3.10 -3.94 -4.65
C ALA A 16 2.35 -2.66 -4.25
N ALA A 17 1.34 -2.78 -3.41
CA ALA A 17 0.59 -1.63 -2.90
C ALA A 17 1.49 -0.72 -2.06
N SER A 18 2.34 -1.28 -1.21
CA SER A 18 3.30 -0.54 -0.39
C SER A 18 4.31 0.19 -1.26
N THR A 19 4.84 -0.46 -2.27
CA THR A 19 5.79 0.14 -3.22
C THR A 19 5.15 1.30 -3.99
N TYR A 20 3.92 1.11 -4.46
CA TYR A 20 3.16 2.17 -5.13
C TYR A 20 3.01 3.39 -4.22
N CYS A 21 2.61 3.18 -2.97
CA CYS A 21 2.43 4.26 -1.99
C CYS A 21 3.74 5.01 -1.73
N SER A 22 4.84 4.29 -1.53
CA SER A 22 6.15 4.89 -1.27
C SER A 22 6.63 5.71 -2.48
N THR A 23 6.45 5.18 -3.68
CA THR A 23 6.83 5.84 -4.92
C THR A 23 6.00 7.10 -5.14
N GLN A 24 4.69 7.02 -4.97
CA GLN A 24 3.80 8.17 -5.13
C GLN A 24 4.15 9.28 -4.14
N LYS A 25 4.37 8.93 -2.88
CA LYS A 25 4.72 9.89 -1.84
C LYS A 25 6.04 10.61 -2.17
N ARG A 26 7.04 9.85 -2.62
CA ARG A 26 8.33 10.41 -3.00
C ARG A 26 8.21 11.35 -4.20
N GLU A 27 7.46 10.95 -5.22
CA GLU A 27 7.26 11.77 -6.41
C GLU A 27 6.46 13.03 -6.11
N MET A 28 5.42 12.93 -5.27
CA MET A 28 4.65 14.09 -4.83
C MET A 28 5.52 15.07 -4.04
N SER A 29 6.35 14.57 -3.16
CA SER A 29 7.27 15.40 -2.38
C SER A 29 8.30 16.09 -3.28
N SER A 30 8.83 15.38 -4.26
CA SER A 30 9.79 15.92 -5.23
C SER A 30 9.16 17.00 -6.09
N ALA A 31 7.95 16.76 -6.59
CA ALA A 31 7.19 17.74 -7.37
C ALA A 31 6.86 18.97 -6.54
N ASP A 32 6.48 18.79 -5.29
CA ASP A 32 6.19 19.91 -4.38
C ASP A 32 7.40 20.80 -4.19
N GLN A 33 8.58 20.20 -4.00
CA GLN A 33 9.82 20.96 -3.85
C GLN A 33 10.17 21.75 -5.11
N GLU A 34 10.02 21.14 -6.28
CA GLU A 34 10.29 21.83 -7.55
C GLU A 34 9.31 22.95 -7.80
N ILE A 35 8.02 22.74 -7.52
CA ILE A 35 6.99 23.75 -7.70
C ILE A 35 7.22 24.93 -6.75
N LYS A 36 7.52 24.67 -5.50
CA LYS A 36 7.80 25.72 -4.50
C LYS A 36 9.04 26.51 -4.88
N SER A 37 10.08 25.84 -5.36
CA SER A 37 11.28 26.49 -5.84
C SER A 37 11.00 27.40 -7.03
N MET A 38 10.22 26.94 -7.98
CA MET A 38 9.83 27.73 -9.16
C MET A 38 9.02 28.96 -8.77
N LEU A 39 8.02 28.78 -7.88
CA LEU A 39 7.17 29.86 -7.41
C LEU A 39 7.93 30.88 -6.55
N GLY A 40 8.99 30.42 -5.87
CA GLY A 40 9.79 31.29 -5.01
C GLY A 40 10.86 32.08 -5.72
N SER A 41 11.31 31.69 -6.90
CA SER A 41 12.49 32.27 -7.51
C SER A 41 12.37 32.68 -8.97
N GLY A 42 11.44 32.13 -9.72
CA GLY A 42 11.45 32.39 -11.17
C GLY A 42 10.10 32.68 -11.80
N TRP A 43 9.03 32.30 -11.15
CA TRP A 43 7.70 32.45 -11.71
C TRP A 43 6.82 33.23 -10.74
N THR A 44 6.40 34.44 -11.15
CA THR A 44 5.57 35.33 -10.32
C THR A 44 4.35 35.79 -11.13
N GLY A 45 3.39 36.36 -10.42
CA GLY A 45 2.19 36.91 -11.02
C GLY A 45 0.95 36.07 -10.76
N SER A 46 -0.16 36.49 -11.40
CA SER A 46 -1.47 35.87 -11.15
C SER A 46 -1.54 34.41 -11.60
N ASP A 47 -0.87 34.08 -12.70
CA ASP A 47 -0.84 32.70 -13.20
C ASP A 47 -0.10 31.78 -12.25
N ALA A 48 1.02 32.25 -11.69
CA ALA A 48 1.79 31.52 -10.70
C ALA A 48 0.98 31.28 -9.43
N GLN A 49 0.27 32.30 -8.95
CA GLN A 49 -0.58 32.19 -7.77
C GLN A 49 -1.73 31.20 -8.00
N ALA A 50 -2.36 31.25 -9.19
CA ALA A 50 -3.43 30.33 -9.53
C ALA A 50 -2.94 28.88 -9.59
N PHE A 51 -1.77 28.65 -10.17
CA PHE A 51 -1.16 27.33 -10.24
C PHE A 51 -0.81 26.81 -8.84
N GLY A 52 -0.18 27.66 -8.02
CA GLY A 52 0.20 27.29 -6.65
C GLY A 52 -1.00 26.89 -5.81
N GLY A 53 -2.12 27.64 -5.95
CA GLY A 53 -3.36 27.31 -5.25
C GLY A 53 -3.94 25.96 -5.67
N LYS A 54 -3.91 25.67 -6.97
CA LYS A 54 -4.37 24.37 -7.48
C LYS A 54 -3.47 23.24 -7.03
N TRP A 55 -2.16 23.45 -7.00
CA TRP A 55 -1.22 22.47 -6.51
C TRP A 55 -1.45 22.16 -5.03
N GLU A 56 -1.67 23.16 -4.21
CA GLU A 56 -1.98 22.97 -2.79
C GLU A 56 -3.23 22.11 -2.62
N GLY A 57 -4.23 22.28 -3.48
CA GLY A 57 -5.44 21.45 -3.47
C GLY A 57 -5.14 19.99 -3.78
N VAL A 58 -4.18 19.69 -4.67
CA VAL A 58 -3.77 18.33 -4.99
C VAL A 58 -3.00 17.70 -3.82
N ASP A 59 -2.16 18.48 -3.14
CA ASP A 59 -1.31 18.00 -2.05
C ASP A 59 -2.03 18.03 -0.68
N ALA A 60 -3.22 18.61 -0.62
CA ALA A 60 -3.96 18.73 0.63
C ALA A 60 -4.40 17.37 1.18
N SER A 61 -4.51 17.30 2.51
CA SER A 61 -4.86 16.05 3.22
C SER A 61 -6.26 15.53 2.86
N ASP A 62 -7.14 16.39 2.39
CA ASP A 62 -8.50 16.03 1.97
C ASP A 62 -8.65 15.87 0.44
N SER A 63 -7.55 15.98 -0.31
CA SER A 63 -7.57 15.82 -1.76
C SER A 63 -7.89 14.39 -2.17
N THR A 64 -8.42 14.22 -3.37
CA THR A 64 -8.68 12.90 -3.96
C THR A 64 -7.39 12.08 -4.05
N THR A 65 -6.26 12.72 -4.38
CA THR A 65 -4.95 12.06 -4.45
C THR A 65 -4.55 11.49 -3.10
N THR A 66 -4.66 12.29 -2.05
CA THR A 66 -4.33 11.84 -0.68
C THR A 66 -5.30 10.77 -0.19
N GLN A 67 -6.59 10.90 -0.48
CA GLN A 67 -7.58 9.89 -0.13
C GLN A 67 -7.28 8.56 -0.81
N PHE A 68 -6.93 8.60 -2.10
CA PHE A 68 -6.55 7.38 -2.83
C PHE A 68 -5.29 6.75 -2.24
N TYR A 69 -4.28 7.56 -1.93
CA TYR A 69 -3.07 7.07 -1.27
C TYR A 69 -3.38 6.35 0.05
N ASN A 70 -4.19 6.98 0.89
CA ASN A 70 -4.55 6.43 2.19
C ASN A 70 -5.35 5.12 2.05
N ALA A 71 -6.27 5.07 1.10
CA ALA A 71 -7.05 3.87 0.83
C ALA A 71 -6.15 2.73 0.34
N MET A 72 -5.22 3.01 -0.55
CA MET A 72 -4.28 2.02 -1.08
C MET A 72 -3.36 1.49 0.04
N LYS A 73 -2.87 2.39 0.89
CA LYS A 73 -2.04 2.02 2.04
C LYS A 73 -2.80 1.11 3.00
N SER A 74 -4.02 1.47 3.36
CA SER A 74 -4.86 0.67 4.26
C SER A 74 -5.19 -0.69 3.66
N TYR A 75 -5.46 -0.73 2.37
CA TYR A 75 -5.74 -1.98 1.66
C TYR A 75 -4.51 -2.91 1.66
N GLY A 76 -3.33 -2.34 1.39
CA GLY A 76 -2.08 -3.09 1.44
C GLY A 76 -1.79 -3.66 2.83
N GLU A 77 -2.02 -2.89 3.88
CA GLU A 77 -1.86 -3.34 5.26
C GLU A 77 -2.84 -4.47 5.60
N ALA A 78 -4.09 -4.35 5.14
CA ALA A 78 -5.09 -5.39 5.34
C ALA A 78 -4.72 -6.69 4.61
N LEU A 79 -4.21 -6.59 3.38
CA LEU A 79 -3.72 -7.75 2.64
C LEU A 79 -2.54 -8.42 3.32
N GLN A 80 -1.63 -7.64 3.87
CA GLN A 80 -0.48 -8.18 4.62
C GLN A 80 -0.95 -8.96 5.85
N ALA A 81 -1.90 -8.41 6.61
CA ALA A 81 -2.48 -9.09 7.76
C ALA A 81 -3.18 -10.38 7.36
N CYS A 82 -3.94 -10.36 6.26
CA CYS A 82 -4.58 -11.56 5.72
C CYS A 82 -3.56 -12.62 5.33
N ALA A 83 -2.47 -12.22 4.69
CA ALA A 83 -1.42 -13.14 4.28
C ALA A 83 -0.81 -13.85 5.49
N GLU A 84 -0.56 -13.11 6.56
CA GLU A 84 0.00 -13.66 7.81
C GLU A 84 -0.97 -14.64 8.46
N LEU A 85 -2.25 -14.29 8.53
CA LEU A 85 -3.27 -15.18 9.08
C LEU A 85 -3.41 -16.46 8.25
N TYR A 86 -3.35 -16.35 6.93
CA TYR A 86 -3.43 -17.49 6.05
C TYR A 86 -2.24 -18.42 6.21
N ARG A 87 -1.06 -17.85 6.28
CA ARG A 87 0.17 -18.63 6.51
C ARG A 87 0.10 -19.40 7.84
N ASP A 88 -0.34 -18.71 8.90
CA ASP A 88 -0.44 -19.32 10.23
C ASP A 88 -1.50 -20.44 10.25
N ALA A 89 -2.64 -20.21 9.59
CA ALA A 89 -3.68 -21.22 9.48
C ALA A 89 -3.21 -22.45 8.71
N GLN A 90 -2.48 -22.27 7.62
CA GLN A 90 -1.90 -23.36 6.83
C GLN A 90 -0.87 -24.13 7.65
N ALA A 91 -0.03 -23.45 8.41
CA ALA A 91 0.96 -24.10 9.27
C ALA A 91 0.28 -24.94 10.36
N LYS A 92 -0.76 -24.42 10.99
CA LYS A 92 -1.53 -25.17 11.99
C LYS A 92 -2.22 -26.38 11.39
N ALA A 93 -2.81 -26.24 10.21
CA ALA A 93 -3.46 -27.35 9.52
C ALA A 93 -2.46 -28.43 9.15
N TYR A 94 -1.28 -28.06 8.67
CA TYR A 94 -0.21 -28.99 8.36
C TYR A 94 0.23 -29.76 9.61
N ASN A 95 0.48 -29.06 10.70
CA ASN A 95 0.93 -29.66 11.96
C ASN A 95 -0.13 -30.63 12.50
N ARG A 96 -1.40 -30.27 12.43
CA ARG A 96 -2.50 -31.14 12.84
C ARG A 96 -2.59 -32.39 11.97
N ALA A 97 -2.41 -32.24 10.66
CA ALA A 97 -2.40 -33.38 9.75
C ALA A 97 -1.25 -34.34 10.07
N GLN A 98 -0.06 -33.80 10.41
CA GLN A 98 1.08 -34.61 10.83
C GLN A 98 0.79 -35.37 12.11
N LEU A 99 0.17 -34.73 13.10
CA LEU A 99 -0.22 -35.39 14.36
C LEU A 99 -1.21 -36.54 14.12
N LEU A 100 -2.25 -36.28 13.32
CA LEU A 100 -3.25 -37.31 12.98
C LEU A 100 -2.59 -38.49 12.27
N ARG A 101 -1.67 -38.23 11.35
CA ARG A 101 -0.94 -39.27 10.65
C ARG A 101 -0.09 -40.08 11.61
N SER A 102 0.59 -39.43 12.53
CA SER A 102 1.41 -40.08 13.54
C SER A 102 0.58 -40.97 14.45
N GLU A 103 -0.59 -40.52 14.89
CA GLU A 103 -1.52 -41.32 15.70
C GLU A 103 -2.06 -42.53 14.96
N ALA A 104 -2.32 -42.37 13.64
CA ALA A 104 -2.86 -43.43 12.81
C ALA A 104 -1.83 -44.51 12.50
N TYR A 105 -0.54 -44.17 12.36
CA TYR A 105 0.53 -45.05 11.94
C TYR A 105 1.62 -45.27 13.00
N GLY A 106 1.43 -44.69 14.20
CA GLY A 106 2.40 -44.84 15.29
C GLY A 106 2.53 -46.27 15.77
N PRO A 107 3.61 -46.58 16.51
CA PRO A 107 3.83 -47.92 17.05
C PRO A 107 2.78 -48.34 18.03
#